data_5088452da8b02884f4b34be5abf6cd95
#
_entry.id   5088452da8b02884f4b34be5abf6cd95
#
_cell.length_a   1.000
_cell.length_b   1.000
_cell.length_c   1.000
_cell.angle_alpha   90.00
_cell.angle_beta   90.00
_cell.angle_gamma   90.00
#
_symmetry.space_group_name_H-M   'P 1'
#
loop_
_entity.id
_entity.type
_entity.pdbx_description
1 polymer ?
#
loop_
_entity_poly.entity_id
_entity_poly.type
_entity_poly.pdbx_seq_one_letter_code
_entity_poly.pdbx_strand_id
1 'polypeptide(L)'
;MKPVYQAHFDDLDVAFVYAEALMGRTPSQLWVFQKGIPNPDASTEDAMAVLERTFDQTPGAWDHPGLLHMYIQLIEMSPHPERALRHGHRLNGLVPDAGHFVHMATHIDVLCGDYQNVLSRNLAAAEVDDRAFPALC
;
A
#
# COMPACT_ATOMS: atom_id res chain seq x y z
N MET A 1 -10.34 16.23 7.19
CA MET A 1 -10.60 14.89 6.63
C MET A 1 -11.44 13.98 7.55
N LYS A 2 -11.13 13.86 8.87
CA LYS A 2 -11.90 12.96 9.78
C LYS A 2 -13.43 13.11 9.71
N PRO A 3 -14.03 14.32 9.75
CA PRO A 3 -15.48 14.45 9.63
C PRO A 3 -16.05 14.00 8.29
N VAL A 4 -15.31 14.20 7.19
CA VAL A 4 -15.72 13.75 5.85
C VAL A 4 -15.72 12.22 5.79
N TYR A 5 -14.65 11.58 6.26
CA TYR A 5 -14.59 10.13 6.35
C TYR A 5 -15.72 9.55 7.24
N GLN A 6 -16.02 10.19 8.38
CA GLN A 6 -17.12 9.73 9.23
C GLN A 6 -18.49 9.82 8.58
N ALA A 7 -18.70 10.79 7.69
CA ALA A 7 -19.95 10.95 6.94
C ALA A 7 -20.06 10.01 5.73
N HIS A 8 -18.94 9.54 5.20
CA HIS A 8 -18.83 8.77 3.95
C HIS A 8 -17.85 7.59 4.12
N PHE A 9 -17.95 6.85 5.21
CA PHE A 9 -17.01 5.78 5.58
C PHE A 9 -17.07 4.56 4.63
N ASP A 10 -18.12 4.45 3.84
CA ASP A 10 -18.33 3.42 2.81
C ASP A 10 -17.87 3.83 1.41
N ASP A 11 -17.41 5.06 1.24
CA ASP A 11 -16.81 5.55 0.00
C ASP A 11 -15.30 5.21 -0.01
N LEU A 12 -14.88 4.44 -1.02
CA LEU A 12 -13.52 3.93 -1.13
C LEU A 12 -12.49 5.03 -1.38
N ASP A 13 -12.82 6.03 -2.20
CA ASP A 13 -11.94 7.16 -2.47
C ASP A 13 -11.77 8.05 -1.24
N VAL A 14 -12.84 8.26 -0.47
CA VAL A 14 -12.78 8.99 0.81
C VAL A 14 -11.92 8.25 1.83
N ALA A 15 -12.06 6.93 1.93
CA ALA A 15 -11.22 6.11 2.80
C ALA A 15 -9.74 6.16 2.37
N PHE A 16 -9.46 6.05 1.07
CA PHE A 16 -8.11 6.18 0.51
C PHE A 16 -7.46 7.52 0.85
N VAL A 17 -8.11 8.64 0.50
CA VAL A 17 -7.57 9.98 0.75
C VAL A 17 -7.41 10.27 2.24
N TYR A 18 -8.29 9.71 3.09
CA TYR A 18 -8.15 9.88 4.54
C TYR A 18 -6.97 9.08 5.09
N ALA A 19 -6.76 7.84 4.65
CA ALA A 19 -5.60 7.04 5.04
C ALA A 19 -4.29 7.71 4.59
N GLU A 20 -4.24 8.20 3.34
CA GLU A 20 -3.10 8.96 2.82
C GLU A 20 -2.81 10.22 3.67
N ALA A 21 -3.85 10.99 4.03
CA ALA A 21 -3.69 12.17 4.88
C ALA A 21 -3.19 11.83 6.29
N LEU A 22 -3.55 10.67 6.85
CA LEU A 22 -3.04 10.21 8.14
C LEU A 22 -1.56 9.81 8.05
N MET A 23 -1.19 9.05 7.02
CA MET A 23 0.19 8.58 6.81
C MET A 23 1.13 9.72 6.38
N GLY A 24 0.64 10.66 5.58
CA GLY A 24 1.40 11.82 5.10
C GLY A 24 1.78 12.84 6.18
N ARG A 25 1.25 12.74 7.40
CA ARG A 25 1.66 13.59 8.53
C ARG A 25 3.09 13.31 9.00
N THR A 26 3.52 12.07 8.89
CA THR A 26 4.85 11.60 9.30
C THR A 26 5.41 10.64 8.25
N PRO A 27 5.77 11.15 7.05
CA PRO A 27 6.24 10.30 5.96
C PRO A 27 7.46 9.48 6.40
N SER A 28 7.46 8.19 6.09
CA SER A 28 8.53 7.23 6.42
C SER A 28 8.82 7.08 7.93
N GLN A 29 7.96 7.56 8.81
CA GLN A 29 8.11 7.48 10.26
C GLN A 29 6.85 6.90 10.93
N LEU A 30 6.17 5.98 10.26
CA LEU A 30 4.95 5.36 10.77
C LEU A 30 5.24 4.36 11.90
N TRP A 31 6.42 3.77 11.91
CA TRP A 31 6.83 2.76 12.89
C TRP A 31 8.16 3.13 13.55
N VAL A 32 8.30 2.78 14.82
CA VAL A 32 9.61 2.81 15.53
C VAL A 32 10.31 1.49 15.22
N PHE A 33 11.14 1.50 14.16
CA PHE A 33 11.75 0.30 13.59
C PHE A 33 12.46 -0.59 14.64
N GLN A 34 13.27 0.00 15.53
CA GLN A 34 14.03 -0.75 16.53
C GLN A 34 13.13 -1.44 17.57
N LYS A 35 11.90 -0.97 17.74
CA LYS A 35 10.95 -1.49 18.74
C LYS A 35 9.83 -2.31 18.13
N GLY A 36 9.62 -2.21 16.82
CA GLY A 36 8.51 -2.86 16.12
C GLY A 36 7.12 -2.38 16.59
N ILE A 37 7.02 -1.12 17.05
CA ILE A 37 5.75 -0.55 17.52
C ILE A 37 5.35 0.65 16.65
N PRO A 38 4.06 0.98 16.56
CA PRO A 38 3.61 2.22 15.95
C PRO A 38 4.33 3.43 16.57
N ASN A 39 4.69 4.40 15.73
CA ASN A 39 5.30 5.62 16.22
C ASN A 39 4.22 6.47 16.96
N PRO A 40 4.43 6.83 18.23
CA PRO A 40 3.44 7.58 19.00
C PRO A 40 3.14 8.97 18.44
N ASP A 41 4.06 9.56 17.66
CA ASP A 41 3.87 10.86 17.00
C ASP A 41 3.18 10.75 15.63
N ALA A 42 2.97 9.52 15.14
CA ALA A 42 2.31 9.23 13.88
C ALA A 42 0.84 8.84 14.05
N SER A 43 0.09 8.82 12.96
CA SER A 43 -1.29 8.33 12.94
C SER A 43 -1.39 6.89 12.42
N THR A 44 -0.39 6.06 12.74
CA THR A 44 -0.26 4.68 12.22
C THR A 44 -1.45 3.81 12.60
N GLU A 45 -1.85 3.82 13.87
CA GLU A 45 -2.99 3.03 14.36
C GLU A 45 -4.31 3.49 13.73
N ASP A 46 -4.51 4.81 13.59
CA ASP A 46 -5.70 5.35 12.93
C ASP A 46 -5.75 4.96 11.45
N ALA A 47 -4.62 5.04 10.73
CA ALA A 47 -4.53 4.64 9.33
C ALA A 47 -4.80 3.14 9.16
N MET A 48 -4.23 2.31 10.03
CA MET A 48 -4.45 0.87 10.05
C MET A 48 -5.93 0.54 10.28
N ALA A 49 -6.56 1.16 11.27
CA ALA A 49 -7.97 0.96 11.57
C ALA A 49 -8.89 1.36 10.40
N VAL A 50 -8.58 2.46 9.70
CA VAL A 50 -9.33 2.89 8.50
C VAL A 50 -9.20 1.85 7.39
N LEU A 51 -7.98 1.46 7.03
CA LEU A 51 -7.73 0.54 5.92
C LEU A 51 -8.30 -0.86 6.19
N GLU A 52 -8.03 -1.43 7.37
CA GLU A 52 -8.53 -2.76 7.72
C GLU A 52 -10.06 -2.81 7.77
N ARG A 53 -10.69 -1.81 8.38
CA ARG A 53 -12.15 -1.71 8.37
C ARG A 53 -12.70 -1.64 6.95
N THR A 54 -12.06 -0.85 6.07
CA THR A 54 -12.51 -0.70 4.68
C THR A 54 -12.40 -2.02 3.92
N PHE A 55 -11.30 -2.77 4.07
CA PHE A 55 -11.15 -4.09 3.46
C PHE A 55 -12.14 -5.13 3.99
N ASP A 56 -12.50 -5.05 5.27
CA ASP A 56 -13.40 -6.00 5.91
C ASP A 56 -14.88 -5.72 5.61
N GLN A 57 -15.28 -4.44 5.47
CA GLN A 57 -16.69 -4.04 5.50
C GLN A 57 -17.20 -3.41 4.20
N THR A 58 -16.31 -2.88 3.34
CA THR A 58 -16.75 -2.13 2.16
C THR A 58 -16.56 -2.97 0.89
N PRO A 59 -17.66 -3.28 0.17
CA PRO A 59 -17.58 -4.00 -1.10
C PRO A 59 -16.68 -3.25 -2.11
N GLY A 60 -15.87 -4.00 -2.85
CA GLY A 60 -14.98 -3.43 -3.85
C GLY A 60 -13.63 -2.93 -3.31
N ALA A 61 -13.41 -2.89 -1.99
CA ALA A 61 -12.14 -2.44 -1.41
C ALA A 61 -10.93 -3.23 -1.92
N TRP A 62 -11.08 -4.54 -2.13
CA TRP A 62 -10.05 -5.41 -2.69
C TRP A 62 -9.76 -5.19 -4.18
N ASP A 63 -10.58 -4.38 -4.87
CA ASP A 63 -10.41 -3.98 -6.26
C ASP A 63 -9.98 -2.52 -6.41
N HIS A 64 -9.71 -1.84 -5.28
CA HIS A 64 -9.27 -0.46 -5.26
C HIS A 64 -7.74 -0.37 -5.13
N PRO A 65 -6.99 -0.04 -6.20
CA PRO A 65 -5.54 -0.10 -6.20
C PRO A 65 -4.89 0.86 -5.19
N GLY A 66 -5.47 2.05 -4.98
CA GLY A 66 -4.98 3.02 -4.01
C GLY A 66 -5.02 2.50 -2.57
N LEU A 67 -6.10 1.82 -2.16
CA LEU A 67 -6.21 1.24 -0.82
C LEU A 67 -5.20 0.12 -0.60
N LEU A 68 -5.03 -0.76 -1.59
CA LEU A 68 -4.03 -1.83 -1.55
C LEU A 68 -2.61 -1.26 -1.43
N HIS A 69 -2.30 -0.22 -2.21
CA HIS A 69 -1.02 0.49 -2.16
C HIS A 69 -0.77 1.10 -0.78
N MET A 70 -1.75 1.82 -0.22
CA MET A 70 -1.61 2.42 1.11
C MET A 70 -1.38 1.36 2.20
N TYR A 71 -2.04 0.22 2.12
CA TYR A 71 -1.82 -0.85 3.09
C TYR A 71 -0.41 -1.46 3.00
N ILE A 72 0.11 -1.65 1.79
CA ILE A 72 1.49 -2.10 1.57
C ILE A 72 2.47 -1.12 2.22
N GLN A 73 2.36 0.18 1.91
CA GLN A 73 3.22 1.22 2.50
C GLN A 73 3.10 1.31 4.02
N LEU A 74 1.90 1.13 4.57
CA LEU A 74 1.69 1.14 6.01
C LEU A 74 2.41 -0.01 6.71
N ILE A 75 2.36 -1.21 6.12
CA ILE A 75 2.81 -2.45 6.76
C ILE A 75 4.28 -2.77 6.46
N GLU A 76 4.88 -2.27 5.39
CA GLU A 76 6.26 -2.62 4.99
C GLU A 76 7.31 -2.36 6.09
N MET A 77 7.12 -1.34 6.93
CA MET A 77 8.02 -1.03 8.05
C MET A 77 7.57 -1.63 9.39
N SER A 78 6.49 -2.40 9.40
CA SER A 78 5.98 -3.08 10.59
C SER A 78 6.78 -4.34 10.92
N PRO A 79 6.66 -4.90 12.14
CA PRO A 79 7.24 -6.19 12.47
C PRO A 79 6.52 -7.38 11.79
N HIS A 80 5.44 -7.14 11.05
CA HIS A 80 4.59 -8.15 10.43
C HIS A 80 4.31 -7.85 8.95
N PRO A 81 5.35 -7.76 8.08
CA PRO A 81 5.17 -7.46 6.66
C PRO A 81 4.32 -8.50 5.92
N GLU A 82 4.30 -9.75 6.40
CA GLU A 82 3.50 -10.84 5.84
C GLU A 82 1.99 -10.54 5.77
N ARG A 83 1.49 -9.63 6.61
CA ARG A 83 0.09 -9.18 6.60
C ARG A 83 -0.32 -8.52 5.29
N ALA A 84 0.64 -7.95 4.57
CA ALA A 84 0.39 -7.28 3.29
C ALA A 84 0.61 -8.17 2.05
N LEU A 85 1.03 -9.43 2.20
CA LEU A 85 1.24 -10.35 1.07
C LEU A 85 0.02 -10.45 0.14
N ARG A 86 -1.18 -10.67 0.72
CA ARG A 86 -2.41 -10.75 -0.04
C ARG A 86 -2.71 -9.45 -0.81
N HIS A 87 -2.42 -8.29 -0.21
CA HIS A 87 -2.61 -6.98 -0.83
C HIS A 87 -1.66 -6.79 -2.01
N GLY A 88 -0.38 -7.15 -1.85
CA GLY A 88 0.61 -7.13 -2.92
C GLY A 88 0.24 -8.05 -4.09
N HIS A 89 -0.18 -9.28 -3.81
CA HIS A 89 -0.64 -10.20 -4.85
C HIS A 89 -1.85 -9.67 -5.61
N ARG A 90 -2.83 -9.07 -4.90
CA ARG A 90 -4.01 -8.49 -5.55
C ARG A 90 -3.66 -7.27 -6.40
N LEU A 91 -2.85 -6.36 -5.88
CA LEU A 91 -2.44 -5.14 -6.57
C LEU A 91 -1.73 -5.44 -7.90
N ASN A 92 -0.84 -6.43 -7.91
CA ASN A 92 -0.07 -6.82 -9.10
C ASN A 92 -0.94 -7.20 -10.31
N GLY A 93 -2.17 -7.67 -10.09
CA GLY A 93 -3.09 -8.06 -11.16
C GLY A 93 -4.10 -6.99 -11.57
N LEU A 94 -4.23 -5.89 -10.80
CA LEU A 94 -5.26 -4.88 -11.04
C LEU A 94 -4.86 -3.80 -12.04
N VAL A 95 -3.60 -3.38 -12.00
CA VAL A 95 -3.10 -2.26 -12.82
C VAL A 95 -1.79 -2.65 -13.50
N PRO A 96 -1.83 -3.61 -14.45
CA PRO A 96 -0.63 -4.18 -15.06
C PRO A 96 0.18 -3.17 -15.89
N ASP A 97 -0.43 -2.05 -16.28
CA ASP A 97 0.23 -1.00 -17.06
C ASP A 97 0.78 0.16 -16.20
N ALA A 98 0.79 0.01 -14.88
CA ALA A 98 1.35 0.98 -13.95
C ALA A 98 2.57 0.37 -13.24
N GLY A 99 3.77 0.62 -13.79
CA GLY A 99 5.02 0.02 -13.31
C GLY A 99 5.24 0.20 -11.81
N HIS A 100 4.94 1.38 -11.28
CA HIS A 100 5.03 1.65 -9.84
C HIS A 100 4.17 0.69 -9.01
N PHE A 101 2.90 0.43 -9.40
CA PHE A 101 2.04 -0.49 -8.65
C PHE A 101 2.50 -1.95 -8.76
N VAL A 102 3.04 -2.35 -9.92
CA VAL A 102 3.65 -3.67 -10.11
C VAL A 102 4.86 -3.84 -9.20
N HIS A 103 5.70 -2.81 -9.09
CA HIS A 103 6.86 -2.77 -8.21
C HIS A 103 6.47 -2.83 -6.72
N MET A 104 5.42 -2.14 -6.29
CA MET A 104 5.05 -1.99 -4.88
C MET A 104 4.90 -3.31 -4.11
N ALA A 105 4.42 -4.36 -4.77
CA ALA A 105 4.31 -5.68 -4.13
C ALA A 105 5.68 -6.25 -3.73
N THR A 106 6.77 -5.86 -4.41
CA THR A 106 8.12 -6.36 -4.12
C THR A 106 8.67 -5.89 -2.78
N HIS A 107 8.17 -4.78 -2.23
CA HIS A 107 8.52 -4.31 -0.90
C HIS A 107 8.21 -5.36 0.18
N ILE A 108 7.05 -6.00 0.03
CA ILE A 108 6.63 -7.06 0.97
C ILE A 108 7.31 -8.39 0.64
N ASP A 109 7.45 -8.74 -0.64
CA ASP A 109 8.10 -9.98 -1.06
C ASP A 109 9.54 -10.06 -0.53
N VAL A 110 10.33 -8.97 -0.63
CA VAL A 110 11.71 -8.96 -0.14
C VAL A 110 11.79 -9.12 1.38
N LEU A 111 10.86 -8.51 2.13
CA LEU A 111 10.81 -8.63 3.59
C LEU A 111 10.37 -10.02 4.03
N CYS A 112 9.59 -10.72 3.21
CA CYS A 112 9.17 -12.10 3.43
C CYS A 112 10.14 -13.15 2.84
N GLY A 113 11.23 -12.73 2.17
CA GLY A 113 12.25 -13.62 1.61
C GLY A 113 11.87 -14.24 0.26
N ASP A 114 10.82 -13.77 -0.40
CA ASP A 114 10.40 -14.26 -1.73
C ASP A 114 11.14 -13.52 -2.86
N TYR A 115 12.42 -13.76 -2.95
CA TYR A 115 13.29 -13.13 -3.95
C TYR A 115 12.95 -13.47 -5.40
N GLN A 116 12.29 -14.59 -5.65
CA GLN A 116 11.84 -14.96 -6.98
C GLN A 116 10.74 -14.01 -7.47
N ASN A 117 9.75 -13.72 -6.61
CA ASN A 117 8.71 -12.74 -6.92
C ASN A 117 9.28 -11.32 -7.01
N VAL A 118 10.23 -10.96 -6.15
CA VAL A 118 10.94 -9.66 -6.25
C VAL A 118 11.54 -9.48 -7.64
N LEU A 119 12.28 -10.46 -8.14
CA LEU A 119 12.92 -10.38 -9.44
C LEU A 119 11.91 -10.31 -10.58
N SER A 120 10.94 -11.21 -10.61
CA SER A 120 9.96 -11.29 -11.69
C SER A 120 9.08 -10.03 -11.80
N ARG A 121 8.63 -9.50 -10.66
CA ARG A 121 7.79 -8.28 -10.63
C ARG A 121 8.58 -7.03 -10.99
N ASN A 122 9.83 -6.89 -10.52
CA ASN A 122 10.66 -5.74 -10.89
C ASN A 122 11.01 -5.74 -12.38
N LEU A 123 11.27 -6.90 -12.98
CA LEU A 123 11.45 -7.01 -14.44
C LEU A 123 10.17 -6.59 -15.18
N ALA A 124 9.01 -7.08 -14.75
CA ALA A 124 7.73 -6.69 -15.33
C ALA A 124 7.45 -5.19 -15.18
N ALA A 125 7.75 -4.61 -14.02
CA ALA A 125 7.59 -3.17 -13.78
C ALA A 125 8.48 -2.33 -14.72
N ALA A 126 9.75 -2.72 -14.88
CA ALA A 126 10.68 -2.06 -15.80
C ALA A 126 10.19 -2.14 -17.26
N GLU A 127 9.69 -3.29 -17.70
CA GLU A 127 9.10 -3.44 -19.05
C GLU A 127 7.86 -2.56 -19.26
N VAL A 128 7.06 -2.33 -18.21
CA VAL A 128 5.90 -1.41 -18.26
C VAL A 128 6.38 0.02 -18.44
N ASP A 129 7.36 0.45 -17.65
CA ASP A 129 7.90 1.81 -17.70
C ASP A 129 8.60 2.08 -19.03
N ASP A 130 9.36 1.12 -19.57
CA ASP A 130 9.99 1.22 -20.90
C ASP A 130 8.96 1.39 -22.03
N ARG A 131 7.79 0.77 -21.93
CA ARG A 131 6.70 0.96 -22.90
C ARG A 131 6.02 2.31 -22.76
N ALA A 132 5.85 2.77 -21.52
CA ALA A 132 5.19 4.05 -21.24
C ALA A 132 6.09 5.25 -21.59
N PHE A 133 7.40 5.10 -21.42
CA PHE A 133 8.41 6.13 -21.66
C PHE A 133 9.49 5.59 -22.61
N PRO A 134 9.17 5.29 -23.89
CA PRO A 134 10.20 4.89 -24.83
C PRO A 134 11.28 5.95 -24.88
N ALA A 135 12.54 5.54 -24.73
CA ALA A 135 13.67 6.42 -24.70
C ALA A 135 13.57 7.44 -25.85
N LEU A 136 13.53 8.72 -25.50
CA LEU A 136 13.67 9.81 -26.45
C LEU A 136 15.13 9.81 -26.93
N CYS A 137 15.41 8.97 -27.93
CA CYS A 137 16.67 8.99 -28.67
C CYS A 137 16.63 10.06 -29.75
#